data_069acb1f45972ba7a42770d4630c46a2
#
_entry.id   069acb1f45972ba7a42770d4630c46a2
#
_cell.length_a   1.000
_cell.length_b   1.000
_cell.length_c   1.000
_cell.angle_alpha   90.00
_cell.angle_beta   90.00
_cell.angle_gamma   90.00
#
_symmetry.space_group_name_H-M   'P 1'
#
loop_
_entity.id
_entity.type
_entity.pdbx_description
1 polymer ?
#
loop_
_entity_poly.entity_id
_entity_poly.type
_entity_poly.pdbx_seq_one_letter_code
_entity_poly.pdbx_strand_id
1 'polypeptide(L)'
;MLTEFENVLGNLTVARRNGDKAMCFCPAHDDRKEASLSVKVEDGKVLLHCFAGCRPEDIIVAVGLQWSDLFAEGGGGSYTSSKTTSTGQPATLQNYAAYVGLPVEHLESLSLEQYYRLGKPAVRMPYLDEAGEEVLLVRSRVSLTGKPKILTRKGDKHRLYGLWKLKEAREASRLWLVEGESDTQTLWYHGEPAAGIPGANGWKAEWTSELIGIDRIYFVVEDAAGEACWRKLAATPELQERLYRIELEGVKDVSELHKQNAESFKERLAKARESARAWLDIAESEAEERARQAWSSCRELAESPDILSELIADLERCRLVGEIRNAKLLYLAMTSRLLEKIVSVVVKGPSSGGKSHLVKLVASYFPEAAFCQFTAMSERALLYTEEPLSHRHLIFSEASGIEGEFQDYVIRTLLSEGFLEHEFVEKTPEGMKPHRIRKEGPTGFITTTSRDRLHAENETRYLSLTVTDTRDQTRQVFKALAEEQIE
;
A
#
# COMPACT_ATOMS: atom_id res chain seq x y z
N MET A 1 -16.40 35.57 39.62
CA MET A 1 -16.78 35.10 38.26
C MET A 1 -16.01 35.78 37.11
N LEU A 2 -15.83 37.08 37.13
CA LEU A 2 -14.95 37.76 36.18
C LEU A 2 -13.46 37.50 36.48
N THR A 3 -13.14 37.24 37.75
CA THR A 3 -11.76 37.04 38.23
C THR A 3 -11.14 35.74 37.76
N GLU A 4 -11.88 34.63 37.76
CA GLU A 4 -11.38 33.33 37.33
C GLU A 4 -11.20 33.29 35.80
N PHE A 5 -12.13 33.88 35.05
CA PHE A 5 -12.04 33.98 33.60
C PHE A 5 -10.84 34.85 33.19
N GLU A 6 -10.64 35.98 33.83
CA GLU A 6 -9.48 36.84 33.56
C GLU A 6 -8.18 36.17 33.97
N ASN A 7 -8.17 35.42 35.08
CA ASN A 7 -6.99 34.63 35.48
C ASN A 7 -6.64 33.57 34.44
N VAL A 8 -7.62 32.84 33.94
CA VAL A 8 -7.40 31.84 32.87
C VAL A 8 -6.91 32.49 31.57
N LEU A 9 -7.54 33.61 31.14
CA LEU A 9 -7.14 34.32 29.95
C LEU A 9 -5.75 34.96 30.06
N GLY A 10 -5.38 35.40 31.28
CA GLY A 10 -4.03 35.95 31.54
C GLY A 10 -2.90 34.96 31.33
N ASN A 11 -3.19 33.65 31.36
CA ASN A 11 -2.21 32.57 31.10
C ASN A 11 -2.32 31.98 29.69
N LEU A 12 -3.19 32.56 28.83
CA LEU A 12 -3.40 32.09 27.46
C LEU A 12 -3.12 33.20 26.42
N THR A 13 -2.66 32.83 25.25
CA THR A 13 -2.56 33.75 24.12
C THR A 13 -3.91 33.92 23.47
N VAL A 14 -4.57 35.06 23.69
CA VAL A 14 -5.93 35.36 23.21
C VAL A 14 -5.87 35.88 21.78
N ALA A 15 -6.52 35.20 20.86
CA ALA A 15 -6.63 35.62 19.46
C ALA A 15 -7.87 36.52 19.22
N ARG A 16 -9.00 36.22 19.88
CA ARG A 16 -10.24 36.97 19.75
C ARG A 16 -11.06 36.83 21.03
N ARG A 17 -11.68 37.92 21.47
CA ARG A 17 -12.57 37.95 22.65
C ARG A 17 -13.91 38.57 22.32
N ASN A 18 -14.99 38.03 22.90
CA ASN A 18 -16.32 38.59 22.82
C ASN A 18 -17.07 38.34 24.16
N GLY A 19 -17.02 39.32 25.07
CA GLY A 19 -17.62 39.23 26.41
C GLY A 19 -17.06 38.06 27.23
N ASP A 20 -17.93 37.13 27.60
CA ASP A 20 -17.63 35.92 28.40
C ASP A 20 -17.09 34.74 27.59
N LYS A 21 -16.69 34.99 26.33
CA LYS A 21 -16.10 34.00 25.44
C LYS A 21 -14.83 34.53 24.82
N ALA A 22 -13.82 33.64 24.67
CA ALA A 22 -12.59 33.91 23.96
C ALA A 22 -12.18 32.74 23.12
N MET A 23 -11.51 33.03 21.99
CA MET A 23 -10.74 32.05 21.22
C MET A 23 -9.27 32.33 21.49
N CYS A 24 -8.57 31.30 21.92
CA CYS A 24 -7.18 31.38 22.31
C CYS A 24 -6.36 30.32 21.48
N PHE A 25 -5.08 30.57 21.39
CA PHE A 25 -4.16 29.54 20.93
C PHE A 25 -4.02 28.48 22.02
N CYS A 26 -4.14 27.20 21.64
CA CYS A 26 -4.10 26.11 22.61
C CYS A 26 -2.65 25.83 23.02
N PRO A 27 -2.31 25.89 24.32
CA PRO A 27 -0.95 25.63 24.80
C PRO A 27 -0.59 24.14 24.83
N ALA A 28 -1.58 23.27 24.71
CA ALA A 28 -1.41 21.82 24.81
C ALA A 28 -1.08 21.15 23.45
N HIS A 29 -1.02 21.91 22.35
CA HIS A 29 -0.56 21.46 21.04
C HIS A 29 -0.02 22.65 20.24
N ASP A 30 0.63 22.39 19.11
CA ASP A 30 1.15 23.45 18.22
C ASP A 30 -0.01 24.14 17.49
N ASP A 31 -0.37 25.34 17.93
CA ASP A 31 -1.54 26.12 17.51
C ASP A 31 -1.10 27.52 17.03
N ARG A 32 -0.21 27.58 16.05
CA ARG A 32 0.39 28.84 15.61
C ARG A 32 -0.38 29.56 14.49
N LYS A 33 -1.19 28.88 13.70
CA LYS A 33 -1.89 29.46 12.53
C LYS A 33 -3.31 29.90 12.81
N GLU A 34 -4.10 29.11 13.56
CA GLU A 34 -5.50 29.42 13.88
C GLU A 34 -5.80 29.05 15.33
N ALA A 35 -6.36 29.97 16.10
CA ALA A 35 -6.73 29.73 17.48
C ALA A 35 -7.80 28.64 17.58
N SER A 36 -7.48 27.54 18.25
CA SER A 36 -8.35 26.36 18.35
C SER A 36 -8.93 26.10 19.73
N LEU A 37 -8.61 26.93 20.74
CA LEU A 37 -9.09 26.79 22.09
C LEU A 37 -10.24 27.79 22.37
N SER A 38 -11.44 27.28 22.54
CA SER A 38 -12.57 28.06 23.04
C SER A 38 -12.55 28.10 24.58
N VAL A 39 -12.58 29.29 25.14
CA VAL A 39 -12.70 29.57 26.57
C VAL A 39 -14.01 30.32 26.79
N LYS A 40 -14.90 29.81 27.62
CA LYS A 40 -16.18 30.47 27.95
C LYS A 40 -16.54 30.32 29.43
N VAL A 41 -17.33 31.27 29.93
CA VAL A 41 -17.96 31.16 31.26
C VAL A 41 -19.39 30.64 31.09
N GLU A 42 -19.76 29.62 31.86
CA GLU A 42 -21.10 29.05 31.90
C GLU A 42 -21.37 28.52 33.31
N ASP A 43 -22.47 28.87 33.89
CA ASP A 43 -22.88 28.48 35.26
C ASP A 43 -21.80 28.66 36.34
N GLY A 44 -21.05 29.78 36.27
CA GLY A 44 -20.01 30.08 37.26
C GLY A 44 -18.73 29.27 37.12
N LYS A 45 -18.53 28.62 35.96
CA LYS A 45 -17.37 27.81 35.63
C LYS A 45 -16.70 28.28 34.33
N VAL A 46 -15.39 28.23 34.29
CA VAL A 46 -14.64 28.46 33.05
C VAL A 46 -14.52 27.13 32.30
N LEU A 47 -15.14 27.06 31.14
CA LEU A 47 -15.10 25.88 30.27
C LEU A 47 -14.05 26.05 29.21
N LEU A 48 -13.20 25.04 29.07
CA LEU A 48 -12.15 24.93 28.05
C LEU A 48 -12.52 23.86 27.01
N HIS A 49 -12.56 24.24 25.76
CA HIS A 49 -12.80 23.29 24.68
C HIS A 49 -11.83 23.53 23.53
N CYS A 50 -10.89 22.61 23.32
CA CYS A 50 -9.98 22.63 22.17
C CYS A 50 -10.60 21.88 20.98
N PHE A 51 -10.81 22.57 19.86
CA PHE A 51 -11.34 21.96 18.63
C PHE A 51 -10.35 20.96 17.97
N ALA A 52 -9.07 20.99 18.39
CA ALA A 52 -8.07 19.99 18.02
C ALA A 52 -8.10 18.73 18.91
N GLY A 53 -9.01 18.67 19.92
CA GLY A 53 -9.22 17.50 20.76
C GLY A 53 -8.28 17.37 21.96
N CYS A 54 -7.57 18.44 22.37
CA CYS A 54 -6.84 18.44 23.64
C CYS A 54 -7.83 18.41 24.82
N ARG A 55 -7.51 17.66 25.86
CA ARG A 55 -8.34 17.61 27.05
C ARG A 55 -8.10 18.83 27.91
N PRO A 56 -9.09 19.29 28.67
CA PRO A 56 -8.94 20.41 29.58
C PRO A 56 -7.79 20.25 30.59
N GLU A 57 -7.52 19.02 31.06
CA GLU A 57 -6.40 18.70 31.93
C GLU A 57 -5.06 19.11 31.33
N ASP A 58 -4.87 18.76 30.07
CA ASP A 58 -3.62 19.02 29.35
C ASP A 58 -3.41 20.52 29.13
N ILE A 59 -4.51 21.27 28.93
CA ILE A 59 -4.49 22.71 28.72
C ILE A 59 -4.13 23.42 30.03
N ILE A 60 -4.78 23.02 31.14
CA ILE A 60 -4.57 23.58 32.46
C ILE A 60 -3.12 23.40 32.90
N VAL A 61 -2.58 22.18 32.76
CA VAL A 61 -1.19 21.87 33.12
C VAL A 61 -0.21 22.66 32.25
N ALA A 62 -0.50 22.82 30.97
CA ALA A 62 0.39 23.53 30.04
C ALA A 62 0.56 25.02 30.35
N VAL A 63 -0.40 25.62 31.05
CA VAL A 63 -0.38 27.05 31.50
C VAL A 63 -0.12 27.21 33.01
N GLY A 64 0.19 26.12 33.70
CA GLY A 64 0.49 26.15 35.13
C GLY A 64 -0.69 26.46 36.06
N LEU A 65 -1.92 26.28 35.54
CA LEU A 65 -3.14 26.45 36.34
C LEU A 65 -3.54 25.14 37.05
N GLN A 66 -4.44 25.24 38.01
CA GLN A 66 -5.07 24.10 38.68
C GLN A 66 -6.55 24.04 38.35
N TRP A 67 -7.19 22.91 38.57
CA TRP A 67 -8.63 22.76 38.39
C TRP A 67 -9.45 23.76 39.21
N SER A 68 -8.97 24.08 40.43
CA SER A 68 -9.60 25.11 41.31
C SER A 68 -9.71 26.47 40.62
N ASP A 69 -8.79 26.80 39.71
CA ASP A 69 -8.75 28.09 39.01
C ASP A 69 -9.86 28.27 37.97
N LEU A 70 -10.55 27.18 37.64
CA LEU A 70 -11.70 27.19 36.71
C LEU A 70 -13.04 27.36 37.40
N PHE A 71 -13.09 27.33 38.73
CA PHE A 71 -14.35 27.35 39.48
C PHE A 71 -14.33 28.48 40.53
N ALA A 72 -15.45 29.19 40.67
CA ALA A 72 -15.62 30.11 41.76
C ALA A 72 -15.68 29.32 43.09
N GLU A 73 -15.15 29.90 44.16
CA GLU A 73 -15.03 29.25 45.48
C GLU A 73 -16.35 28.59 45.91
N GLY A 74 -16.40 27.23 45.97
CA GLY A 74 -17.52 26.45 46.49
C GLY A 74 -17.95 25.19 45.73
N GLY A 75 -17.37 24.87 44.61
CA GLY A 75 -17.80 23.76 43.72
C GLY A 75 -16.81 22.59 43.63
N GLY A 76 -16.62 21.81 44.70
CA GLY A 76 -15.79 20.61 44.66
C GLY A 76 -16.51 19.40 44.05
N GLY A 77 -16.28 19.14 42.79
CA GLY A 77 -16.65 17.90 42.10
C GLY A 77 -15.41 17.04 41.83
N SER A 78 -15.31 15.88 42.48
CA SER A 78 -14.26 14.92 42.29
C SER A 78 -14.40 14.25 40.90
N TYR A 79 -13.55 14.59 39.95
CA TYR A 79 -13.40 13.84 38.70
C TYR A 79 -12.33 12.78 38.85
N THR A 80 -12.70 11.51 38.74
CA THR A 80 -11.77 10.41 38.65
C THR A 80 -11.13 10.38 37.25
N SER A 81 -9.89 10.80 37.19
CA SER A 81 -9.03 10.69 36.00
C SER A 81 -8.86 9.20 35.58
N SER A 82 -9.32 8.84 34.39
CA SER A 82 -8.90 7.60 33.78
C SER A 82 -7.43 7.72 33.38
N LYS A 83 -6.56 7.17 34.22
CA LYS A 83 -5.12 7.09 34.00
C LYS A 83 -4.83 6.26 32.76
N THR A 84 -4.54 6.90 31.63
CA THR A 84 -3.73 6.27 30.60
C THR A 84 -2.26 6.40 31.06
N THR A 85 -1.81 5.47 31.85
CA THR A 85 -0.40 5.37 32.27
C THR A 85 0.42 4.93 31.08
N SER A 86 1.03 5.88 30.36
CA SER A 86 2.18 5.56 29.52
C SER A 86 3.32 5.17 30.44
N THR A 87 3.59 3.89 30.55
CA THR A 87 4.77 3.34 31.24
C THR A 87 5.98 3.54 30.32
N GLY A 88 6.68 4.68 30.44
CA GLY A 88 7.88 4.92 29.63
C GLY A 88 8.63 6.15 30.10
N GLN A 89 9.92 6.19 29.81
CA GLN A 89 10.77 7.33 30.13
C GLN A 89 10.30 8.60 29.39
N PRO A 90 10.15 9.77 30.06
CA PRO A 90 9.69 11.01 29.40
C PRO A 90 10.63 11.44 28.27
N ALA A 91 10.07 11.92 27.17
CA ALA A 91 10.84 12.42 26.04
C ALA A 91 11.10 13.93 26.18
N THR A 92 12.05 14.32 27.05
CA THR A 92 12.67 15.66 26.98
C THR A 92 13.67 15.68 25.82
N LEU A 93 14.02 16.88 25.32
CA LEU A 93 15.00 16.99 24.22
C LEU A 93 16.36 16.42 24.63
N GLN A 94 16.81 16.68 25.88
CA GLN A 94 18.05 16.12 26.42
C GLN A 94 18.01 14.60 26.53
N ASN A 95 16.89 14.04 27.04
CA ASN A 95 16.74 12.61 27.14
C ASN A 95 16.66 11.95 25.76
N TYR A 96 16.04 12.62 24.81
CA TYR A 96 15.97 12.14 23.42
C TYR A 96 17.35 12.16 22.77
N ALA A 97 18.10 13.26 22.93
CA ALA A 97 19.49 13.37 22.45
C ALA A 97 20.37 12.25 22.98
N ALA A 98 20.31 12.00 24.30
CA ALA A 98 21.03 10.88 24.93
C ALA A 98 20.55 9.52 24.42
N TYR A 99 19.23 9.36 24.18
CA TYR A 99 18.65 8.10 23.66
C TYR A 99 19.12 7.77 22.24
N VAL A 100 19.21 8.77 21.35
CA VAL A 100 19.70 8.59 19.98
C VAL A 100 21.22 8.69 19.86
N GLY A 101 21.91 9.22 20.88
CA GLY A 101 23.36 9.42 20.90
C GLY A 101 23.83 10.65 20.11
N LEU A 102 22.95 11.64 19.90
CA LEU A 102 23.25 12.84 19.09
C LEU A 102 23.36 14.09 19.98
N PRO A 103 24.21 15.08 19.61
CA PRO A 103 24.27 16.37 20.30
C PRO A 103 22.93 17.09 20.27
N VAL A 104 22.56 17.78 21.35
CA VAL A 104 21.32 18.57 21.45
C VAL A 104 21.32 19.67 20.38
N GLU A 105 22.44 20.33 20.20
CA GLU A 105 22.62 21.42 19.22
C GLU A 105 22.35 20.95 17.79
N HIS A 106 22.71 19.71 17.47
CA HIS A 106 22.37 19.14 16.16
C HIS A 106 20.86 18.96 16.01
N LEU A 107 20.18 18.43 17.03
CA LEU A 107 18.73 18.25 16.99
C LEU A 107 17.99 19.59 16.93
N GLU A 108 18.46 20.60 17.65
CA GLU A 108 17.93 21.98 17.58
C GLU A 108 18.12 22.60 16.18
N SER A 109 19.24 22.33 15.52
CA SER A 109 19.47 22.78 14.13
C SER A 109 18.50 22.18 13.12
N LEU A 110 17.89 21.04 13.46
CA LEU A 110 16.82 20.40 12.69
C LEU A 110 15.41 20.88 13.10
N SER A 111 15.32 21.98 13.88
CA SER A 111 14.07 22.53 14.42
C SER A 111 13.33 21.59 15.38
N LEU A 112 14.06 20.69 16.06
CA LEU A 112 13.48 19.92 17.14
C LEU A 112 13.44 20.82 18.40
N GLU A 113 12.29 20.84 19.04
CA GLU A 113 12.04 21.66 20.23
C GLU A 113 11.42 20.81 21.34
N GLN A 114 11.79 21.10 22.58
CA GLN A 114 11.05 20.57 23.71
C GLN A 114 9.77 21.36 23.92
N TYR A 115 8.67 20.65 24.15
CA TYR A 115 7.38 21.23 24.51
C TYR A 115 6.55 20.25 25.35
N TYR A 116 5.33 20.60 25.67
CA TYR A 116 4.43 19.73 26.40
C TYR A 116 3.32 19.21 25.48
N ARG A 117 3.08 17.91 25.53
CA ARG A 117 1.98 17.25 24.83
C ARG A 117 1.22 16.35 25.79
N LEU A 118 -0.10 16.54 25.90
CA LEU A 118 -0.94 15.83 26.87
C LEU A 118 -0.39 15.88 28.31
N GLY A 119 0.07 17.08 28.73
CA GLY A 119 0.62 17.31 30.06
C GLY A 119 1.96 16.65 30.37
N LYS A 120 2.66 16.11 29.37
CA LYS A 120 3.98 15.46 29.51
C LYS A 120 5.02 16.13 28.61
N PRO A 121 6.29 16.16 29.03
CA PRO A 121 7.36 16.59 28.16
C PRO A 121 7.38 15.76 26.88
N ALA A 122 7.58 16.41 25.76
CA ALA A 122 7.64 15.81 24.44
C ALA A 122 8.64 16.56 23.54
N VAL A 123 9.17 15.87 22.54
CA VAL A 123 10.00 16.50 21.50
C VAL A 123 9.12 16.73 20.28
N ARG A 124 9.06 17.98 19.85
CA ARG A 124 8.41 18.42 18.63
C ARG A 124 9.33 18.10 17.44
N MET A 125 8.85 17.37 16.45
CA MET A 125 9.54 16.99 15.23
C MET A 125 8.75 17.53 14.04
N PRO A 126 9.15 18.70 13.48
CA PRO A 126 8.44 19.27 12.34
C PRO A 126 8.83 18.55 11.04
N TYR A 127 7.85 18.38 10.18
CA TYR A 127 8.02 17.95 8.80
C TYR A 127 7.82 19.18 7.92
N LEU A 128 8.91 19.65 7.34
CA LEU A 128 8.93 20.85 6.52
C LEU A 128 8.68 20.50 5.05
N ASP A 129 8.22 21.48 4.28
CA ASP A 129 8.15 21.39 2.83
C ASP A 129 9.56 21.34 2.18
N GLU A 130 9.66 21.20 0.87
CA GLU A 130 10.96 21.18 0.18
C GLU A 130 11.77 22.46 0.34
N ALA A 131 11.11 23.62 0.51
CA ALA A 131 11.79 24.90 0.74
C ALA A 131 12.30 25.02 2.19
N GLY A 132 11.81 24.19 3.12
CA GLY A 132 12.13 24.28 4.54
C GLY A 132 11.42 25.41 5.27
N GLU A 133 10.40 26.00 4.66
CA GLU A 133 9.71 27.20 5.15
C GLU A 133 8.37 26.86 5.82
N GLU A 134 7.58 25.95 5.24
CA GLU A 134 6.27 25.60 5.74
C GLU A 134 6.29 24.28 6.55
N VAL A 135 5.65 24.29 7.73
CA VAL A 135 5.44 23.08 8.53
C VAL A 135 4.20 22.36 8.02
N LEU A 136 4.41 21.23 7.32
CA LEU A 136 3.35 20.40 6.75
C LEU A 136 2.71 19.48 7.79
N LEU A 137 3.50 19.03 8.77
CA LEU A 137 3.12 18.05 9.78
C LEU A 137 4.01 18.21 11.01
N VAL A 138 3.46 17.97 12.20
CA VAL A 138 4.24 17.84 13.44
C VAL A 138 4.00 16.47 14.04
N ARG A 139 5.08 15.73 14.26
CA ARG A 139 5.06 14.52 15.08
C ARG A 139 5.70 14.81 16.44
N SER A 140 5.08 14.25 17.47
CA SER A 140 5.49 14.50 18.86
C SER A 140 6.04 13.23 19.46
N ARG A 141 7.31 13.20 19.79
CA ARG A 141 7.88 12.10 20.57
C ARG A 141 7.50 12.29 22.03
N VAL A 142 6.62 11.45 22.55
CA VAL A 142 6.06 11.58 23.92
C VAL A 142 6.66 10.57 24.89
N SER A 143 7.33 9.54 24.38
CA SER A 143 8.03 8.55 25.21
C SER A 143 9.25 7.98 24.45
N LEU A 144 10.31 7.65 25.18
CA LEU A 144 11.48 7.01 24.60
C LEU A 144 11.28 5.48 24.45
N THR A 145 10.70 4.83 25.45
CA THR A 145 10.61 3.37 25.53
C THR A 145 9.18 2.84 25.61
N GLY A 146 8.20 3.68 26.01
CA GLY A 146 6.77 3.30 26.16
C GLY A 146 5.98 3.33 24.86
N LYS A 147 4.73 2.89 24.93
CA LYS A 147 3.76 3.02 23.84
C LYS A 147 2.60 3.94 24.28
N PRO A 148 2.11 4.84 23.42
CA PRO A 148 2.70 5.19 22.12
C PRO A 148 4.02 5.95 22.28
N LYS A 149 4.97 5.74 21.36
CA LYS A 149 6.23 6.50 21.34
C LYS A 149 6.05 7.88 20.73
N ILE A 150 5.25 7.93 19.66
CA ILE A 150 5.03 9.13 18.84
C ILE A 150 3.53 9.37 18.70
N LEU A 151 3.12 10.63 18.76
CA LEU A 151 1.76 11.09 18.49
C LEU A 151 1.75 12.04 17.30
N THR A 152 0.71 11.92 16.49
CA THR A 152 0.38 12.82 15.39
C THR A 152 -0.99 13.41 15.65
N ARG A 153 -1.33 14.59 15.16
CA ARG A 153 -2.68 15.16 15.25
C ARG A 153 -3.63 14.32 14.40
N LYS A 154 -4.82 14.07 14.91
CA LYS A 154 -5.86 13.33 14.16
C LYS A 154 -6.25 14.13 12.90
N GLY A 155 -6.17 13.47 11.75
CA GLY A 155 -6.48 14.08 10.45
C GLY A 155 -5.26 14.55 9.64
N ASP A 156 -4.09 14.65 10.26
CA ASP A 156 -2.87 15.00 9.53
C ASP A 156 -2.48 13.89 8.55
N LYS A 157 -2.10 14.28 7.34
CA LYS A 157 -1.62 13.34 6.33
C LYS A 157 -0.14 13.08 6.53
N HIS A 158 0.24 11.82 6.66
CA HIS A 158 1.65 11.43 6.73
C HIS A 158 2.40 11.86 5.46
N ARG A 159 3.65 12.28 5.64
CA ARG A 159 4.62 12.71 4.63
C ARG A 159 5.97 12.05 4.89
N LEU A 160 6.87 12.05 3.92
CA LEU A 160 8.27 11.71 4.17
C LEU A 160 8.89 12.75 5.11
N TYR A 161 9.69 12.28 6.04
CA TYR A 161 10.50 13.14 6.89
C TYR A 161 11.78 13.54 6.16
N GLY A 162 12.00 14.83 6.00
CA GLY A 162 13.21 15.33 5.35
C GLY A 162 13.03 15.83 3.91
N LEU A 163 11.82 16.21 3.48
CA LEU A 163 11.61 16.78 2.15
C LEU A 163 12.56 17.95 1.86
N TRP A 164 12.81 18.82 2.86
CA TRP A 164 13.72 19.97 2.74
C TRP A 164 15.20 19.60 2.55
N LYS A 165 15.55 18.35 2.70
CA LYS A 165 16.88 17.80 2.51
C LYS A 165 17.05 17.02 1.19
N LEU A 166 15.99 16.86 0.41
CA LEU A 166 16.03 16.10 -0.84
C LEU A 166 16.89 16.76 -1.92
N LYS A 167 17.12 18.07 -1.84
CA LYS A 167 18.07 18.76 -2.72
C LYS A 167 19.48 18.15 -2.57
N GLU A 168 19.94 17.93 -1.35
CA GLU A 168 21.24 17.30 -1.05
C GLU A 168 21.31 15.87 -1.63
N ALA A 169 20.19 15.13 -1.57
CA ALA A 169 20.08 13.79 -2.16
C ALA A 169 20.16 13.79 -3.69
N ARG A 170 19.52 14.75 -4.34
CA ARG A 170 19.60 14.93 -5.81
C ARG A 170 21.01 15.30 -6.25
N GLU A 171 21.67 16.22 -5.55
CA GLU A 171 23.07 16.61 -5.81
C GLU A 171 24.05 15.44 -5.63
N ALA A 172 23.79 14.58 -4.63
CA ALA A 172 24.57 13.39 -4.36
C ALA A 172 24.18 12.18 -5.24
N SER A 173 23.11 12.28 -6.03
CA SER A 173 22.48 11.21 -6.82
C SER A 173 22.17 9.95 -5.99
N ARG A 174 21.98 10.09 -4.68
CA ARG A 174 21.68 8.98 -3.76
C ARG A 174 20.88 9.44 -2.55
N LEU A 175 20.08 8.52 -1.99
CA LEU A 175 19.28 8.73 -0.80
C LEU A 175 19.31 7.49 0.09
N TRP A 176 19.49 7.69 1.38
CA TRP A 176 19.15 6.69 2.39
C TRP A 176 17.68 6.84 2.78
N LEU A 177 16.90 5.81 2.55
CA LEU A 177 15.51 5.76 2.96
C LEU A 177 15.40 4.81 4.15
N VAL A 178 15.01 5.32 5.31
CA VAL A 178 15.01 4.59 6.58
C VAL A 178 13.69 4.71 7.31
N GLU A 179 13.46 3.86 8.32
CA GLU A 179 12.26 3.92 9.13
C GLU A 179 12.39 4.96 10.24
N GLY A 180 11.50 5.96 10.20
CA GLY A 180 11.37 6.93 11.28
C GLY A 180 12.37 8.06 11.27
N GLU A 181 12.26 8.90 12.30
CA GLU A 181 12.97 10.16 12.40
C GLU A 181 14.39 10.01 12.98
N SER A 182 14.58 9.08 13.94
CA SER A 182 15.86 8.92 14.63
C SER A 182 17.00 8.53 13.70
N ASP A 183 16.76 7.55 12.83
CA ASP A 183 17.76 7.07 11.89
C ASP A 183 18.06 8.12 10.81
N THR A 184 17.03 8.84 10.36
CA THR A 184 17.21 9.96 9.45
C THR A 184 18.08 11.06 10.06
N GLN A 185 17.82 11.45 11.31
CA GLN A 185 18.61 12.46 12.03
C GLN A 185 20.06 12.02 12.25
N THR A 186 20.26 10.72 12.50
CA THR A 186 21.60 10.13 12.65
C THR A 186 22.38 10.18 11.33
N LEU A 187 21.75 9.85 10.21
CA LEU A 187 22.38 9.96 8.89
C LEU A 187 22.76 11.40 8.56
N TRP A 188 21.86 12.36 8.83
CA TRP A 188 22.16 13.78 8.63
C TRP A 188 23.32 14.28 9.49
N TYR A 189 23.43 13.80 10.75
CA TYR A 189 24.54 14.12 11.63
C TYR A 189 25.89 13.73 11.01
N HIS A 190 25.91 12.62 10.29
CA HIS A 190 27.09 12.14 9.57
C HIS A 190 27.25 12.70 8.15
N GLY A 191 26.35 13.59 7.70
CA GLY A 191 26.40 14.23 6.38
C GLY A 191 25.91 13.35 5.24
N GLU A 192 25.13 12.30 5.55
CA GLU A 192 24.53 11.44 4.53
C GLU A 192 23.10 11.92 4.18
N PRO A 193 22.76 12.05 2.88
CA PRO A 193 21.44 12.46 2.46
C PRO A 193 20.42 11.35 2.77
N ALA A 194 19.40 11.69 3.56
CA ALA A 194 18.44 10.72 4.04
C ALA A 194 17.02 11.29 4.09
N ALA A 195 16.02 10.38 4.01
CA ALA A 195 14.63 10.65 4.29
C ALA A 195 14.02 9.52 5.14
N GLY A 196 13.07 9.88 5.98
CA GLY A 196 12.43 8.93 6.90
C GLY A 196 11.00 8.60 6.48
N ILE A 197 10.68 7.31 6.50
CA ILE A 197 9.30 6.81 6.36
C ILE A 197 8.67 6.84 7.77
N PRO A 198 7.53 7.49 7.99
CA PRO A 198 6.91 7.62 9.29
C PRO A 198 6.25 6.29 9.75
N GLY A 199 7.08 5.32 10.17
CA GLY A 199 6.70 3.98 10.61
C GLY A 199 6.70 2.94 9.49
N ALA A 200 6.96 1.70 9.86
CA ALA A 200 7.21 0.56 8.97
C ALA A 200 6.15 0.29 7.89
N ASN A 201 4.90 0.65 8.15
CA ASN A 201 3.81 0.51 7.18
C ASN A 201 3.46 1.80 6.45
N GLY A 202 4.26 2.84 6.63
CA GLY A 202 3.95 4.20 6.22
C GLY A 202 4.18 4.53 4.74
N TRP A 203 4.87 3.69 3.96
CA TRP A 203 5.15 3.98 2.54
C TRP A 203 3.86 4.16 1.73
N LYS A 204 3.86 5.18 0.88
CA LYS A 204 2.81 5.47 -0.08
C LYS A 204 3.41 5.71 -1.46
N ALA A 205 2.83 5.08 -2.48
CA ALA A 205 3.32 5.20 -3.86
C ALA A 205 3.32 6.67 -4.37
N GLU A 206 2.38 7.50 -3.89
CA GLU A 206 2.32 8.93 -4.22
C GLU A 206 3.59 9.71 -3.86
N TRP A 207 4.40 9.22 -2.92
CA TRP A 207 5.66 9.88 -2.52
C TRP A 207 6.82 9.64 -3.50
N THR A 208 6.61 8.79 -4.49
CA THR A 208 7.61 8.55 -5.54
C THR A 208 7.94 9.81 -6.32
N SER A 209 6.96 10.71 -6.50
CA SER A 209 7.16 12.02 -7.14
C SER A 209 8.18 12.89 -6.43
N GLU A 210 8.27 12.82 -5.11
CA GLU A 210 9.24 13.57 -4.29
C GLU A 210 10.68 13.07 -4.51
N LEU A 211 10.84 11.81 -4.95
CA LEU A 211 12.14 11.15 -5.13
C LEU A 211 12.66 11.22 -6.58
N ILE A 212 12.04 12.03 -7.44
CA ILE A 212 12.49 12.25 -8.81
C ILE A 212 13.88 12.92 -8.80
N GLY A 213 14.77 12.49 -9.71
CA GLY A 213 16.13 13.00 -9.83
C GLY A 213 17.14 12.40 -8.85
N ILE A 214 16.77 11.30 -8.18
CA ILE A 214 17.66 10.52 -7.30
C ILE A 214 17.93 9.17 -7.96
N ASP A 215 19.16 8.86 -8.32
CA ASP A 215 19.50 7.67 -9.11
C ASP A 215 19.59 6.39 -8.27
N ARG A 216 19.91 6.51 -6.96
CA ARG A 216 20.06 5.36 -6.07
C ARG A 216 19.36 5.59 -4.75
N ILE A 217 18.45 4.70 -4.40
CA ILE A 217 17.68 4.73 -3.17
C ILE A 217 18.05 3.49 -2.36
N TYR A 218 18.74 3.69 -1.24
CA TYR A 218 19.18 2.65 -0.34
C TYR A 218 18.17 2.51 0.80
N PHE A 219 17.46 1.40 0.86
CA PHE A 219 16.54 1.11 1.95
C PHE A 219 17.15 0.11 2.94
N VAL A 220 17.19 0.52 4.22
CA VAL A 220 17.68 -0.32 5.30
C VAL A 220 16.55 -1.20 5.82
N VAL A 221 16.72 -2.51 5.73
CA VAL A 221 15.77 -3.50 6.27
C VAL A 221 16.20 -3.89 7.67
N GLU A 222 15.37 -3.57 8.67
CA GLU A 222 15.71 -3.74 10.10
C GLU A 222 15.12 -5.01 10.72
N ASP A 223 13.86 -5.30 10.39
CA ASP A 223 13.08 -6.40 10.95
C ASP A 223 11.95 -6.82 10.01
N ALA A 224 11.02 -7.65 10.49
CA ALA A 224 9.85 -8.11 9.72
C ALA A 224 8.95 -6.96 9.25
N ALA A 225 8.91 -5.84 9.97
CA ALA A 225 8.15 -4.66 9.57
C ALA A 225 8.88 -3.90 8.46
N GLY A 226 10.20 -3.78 8.53
CA GLY A 226 11.07 -3.29 7.47
C GLY A 226 10.96 -4.13 6.20
N GLU A 227 10.88 -5.45 6.33
CA GLU A 227 10.62 -6.36 5.22
C GLU A 227 9.25 -6.08 4.54
N ALA A 228 8.21 -5.81 5.32
CA ALA A 228 6.90 -5.43 4.77
C ALA A 228 6.94 -4.07 4.05
N CYS A 229 7.74 -3.12 4.56
CA CYS A 229 7.97 -1.83 3.90
C CYS A 229 8.76 -2.00 2.60
N TRP A 230 9.83 -2.79 2.61
CA TRP A 230 10.61 -3.17 1.43
C TRP A 230 9.74 -3.70 0.31
N ARG A 231 8.83 -4.64 0.61
CA ARG A 231 7.91 -5.21 -0.40
C ARG A 231 7.01 -4.15 -1.04
N LYS A 232 6.57 -3.15 -0.27
CA LYS A 232 5.78 -2.03 -0.82
C LYS A 232 6.60 -1.12 -1.72
N LEU A 233 7.84 -0.82 -1.35
CA LEU A 233 8.79 -0.08 -2.17
C LEU A 233 9.07 -0.83 -3.47
N ALA A 234 9.38 -2.11 -3.36
CA ALA A 234 9.63 -3.02 -4.47
C ALA A 234 8.45 -3.20 -5.43
N ALA A 235 7.23 -3.08 -4.92
CA ALA A 235 6.01 -3.10 -5.73
C ALA A 235 5.72 -1.77 -6.45
N THR A 236 6.54 -0.73 -6.23
CA THR A 236 6.39 0.59 -6.86
C THR A 236 7.26 0.64 -8.12
N PRO A 237 6.68 0.59 -9.34
CA PRO A 237 7.45 0.41 -10.59
C PRO A 237 8.52 1.48 -10.81
N GLU A 238 8.23 2.73 -10.47
CA GLU A 238 9.13 3.87 -10.68
C GLU A 238 10.38 3.84 -9.79
N LEU A 239 10.41 2.98 -8.77
CA LEU A 239 11.56 2.80 -7.89
C LEU A 239 12.44 1.61 -8.26
N GLN A 240 11.93 0.61 -8.95
CA GLN A 240 12.55 -0.70 -9.13
C GLN A 240 13.98 -0.64 -9.70
N GLU A 241 14.23 0.21 -10.68
CA GLU A 241 15.55 0.33 -11.32
C GLU A 241 16.61 1.00 -10.44
N ARG A 242 16.18 1.75 -9.40
CA ARG A 242 17.05 2.56 -8.56
C ARG A 242 16.97 2.22 -7.07
N LEU A 243 16.25 1.13 -6.73
CA LEU A 243 16.04 0.67 -5.36
C LEU A 243 17.07 -0.39 -4.98
N TYR A 244 17.74 -0.18 -3.86
CA TYR A 244 18.78 -1.05 -3.31
C TYR A 244 18.44 -1.45 -1.88
N ARG A 245 18.52 -2.72 -1.57
CA ARG A 245 18.34 -3.28 -0.25
C ARG A 245 19.66 -3.28 0.51
N ILE A 246 19.60 -2.82 1.76
CA ILE A 246 20.73 -2.87 2.68
C ILE A 246 20.33 -3.61 3.96
N GLU A 247 21.23 -4.44 4.42
CA GLU A 247 21.22 -5.05 5.73
C GLU A 247 22.48 -4.60 6.48
N LEU A 248 22.30 -4.06 7.70
CA LEU A 248 23.42 -3.60 8.52
C LEU A 248 23.99 -4.77 9.31
N GLU A 249 25.30 -4.97 9.21
CA GLU A 249 25.97 -6.07 9.89
C GLU A 249 26.09 -5.82 11.40
N GLY A 250 25.53 -6.73 12.21
CA GLY A 250 25.69 -6.74 13.67
C GLY A 250 24.92 -5.65 14.42
N VAL A 251 24.00 -4.93 13.77
CA VAL A 251 23.13 -3.92 14.36
C VAL A 251 21.74 -3.97 13.76
N LYS A 252 20.76 -3.49 14.52
CA LYS A 252 19.38 -3.47 14.07
C LYS A 252 19.11 -2.31 13.11
N ASP A 253 19.56 -1.11 13.46
CA ASP A 253 19.23 0.13 12.77
C ASP A 253 20.42 1.10 12.70
N VAL A 254 20.25 2.18 12.00
CA VAL A 254 21.29 3.21 11.80
C VAL A 254 21.66 3.91 13.12
N SER A 255 20.68 4.15 13.99
CA SER A 255 20.94 4.76 15.30
C SER A 255 21.76 3.86 16.20
N GLU A 256 21.55 2.53 16.13
CA GLU A 256 22.36 1.56 16.86
C GLU A 256 23.78 1.49 16.29
N LEU A 257 23.94 1.55 14.96
CA LEU A 257 25.26 1.61 14.31
C LEU A 257 26.09 2.77 14.85
N HIS A 258 25.49 3.96 14.95
CA HIS A 258 26.11 5.15 15.51
C HIS A 258 26.47 4.96 16.99
N LYS A 259 25.55 4.47 17.81
CA LYS A 259 25.77 4.28 19.26
C LYS A 259 26.85 3.26 19.59
N GLN A 260 27.01 2.23 18.76
CA GLN A 260 28.07 1.26 18.95
C GLN A 260 29.47 1.89 18.76
N ASN A 261 29.65 2.67 17.69
CA ASN A 261 30.90 3.38 17.44
C ASN A 261 30.71 4.49 16.39
N ALA A 262 30.62 5.72 16.85
CA ALA A 262 30.45 6.90 16.01
C ALA A 262 31.63 7.16 15.06
N GLU A 263 32.86 6.80 15.46
CA GLU A 263 34.07 7.03 14.66
C GLU A 263 34.10 6.12 13.42
N SER A 264 33.71 4.84 13.57
CA SER A 264 33.65 3.88 12.46
C SER A 264 32.35 3.92 11.65
N PHE A 265 31.42 4.80 12.01
CA PHE A 265 30.09 4.86 11.38
C PHE A 265 30.16 5.01 9.86
N LYS A 266 30.91 5.99 9.37
CA LYS A 266 31.05 6.27 7.93
C LYS A 266 31.65 5.12 7.16
N GLU A 267 32.66 4.46 7.71
CA GLU A 267 33.30 3.28 7.12
C GLU A 267 32.33 2.09 7.01
N ARG A 268 31.63 1.80 8.12
CA ARG A 268 30.63 0.72 8.16
C ARG A 268 29.46 0.99 7.22
N LEU A 269 29.01 2.25 7.15
CA LEU A 269 27.93 2.64 6.22
C LEU A 269 28.38 2.55 4.76
N ALA A 270 29.63 2.91 4.44
CA ALA A 270 30.21 2.74 3.11
C ALA A 270 30.29 1.26 2.72
N LYS A 271 30.75 0.39 3.62
CA LYS A 271 30.76 -1.06 3.43
C LYS A 271 29.36 -1.62 3.18
N ALA A 272 28.35 -1.18 3.96
CA ALA A 272 26.97 -1.57 3.77
C ALA A 272 26.44 -1.15 2.39
N ARG A 273 26.83 0.03 1.92
CA ARG A 273 26.46 0.52 0.57
C ARG A 273 27.14 -0.29 -0.54
N GLU A 274 28.37 -0.71 -0.36
CA GLU A 274 29.09 -1.57 -1.31
C GLU A 274 28.47 -2.97 -1.41
N SER A 275 27.92 -3.49 -0.32
CA SER A 275 27.20 -4.75 -0.28
C SER A 275 25.71 -4.66 -0.60
N ALA A 276 25.21 -3.47 -0.95
CA ALA A 276 23.80 -3.25 -1.29
C ALA A 276 23.40 -4.06 -2.52
N ARG A 277 22.25 -4.73 -2.43
CA ARG A 277 21.71 -5.54 -3.53
C ARG A 277 20.62 -4.76 -4.27
N ALA A 278 20.77 -4.60 -5.58
CA ALA A 278 19.73 -3.99 -6.41
C ALA A 278 18.45 -4.84 -6.37
N TRP A 279 17.29 -4.18 -6.42
CA TRP A 279 16.01 -4.88 -6.48
C TRP A 279 15.90 -5.82 -7.68
N LEU A 280 16.39 -5.39 -8.84
CA LEU A 280 16.35 -6.22 -10.06
C LEU A 280 17.10 -7.52 -9.88
N ASP A 281 18.30 -7.49 -9.28
CA ASP A 281 19.10 -8.71 -9.02
C ASP A 281 18.40 -9.65 -8.02
N ILE A 282 17.73 -9.07 -7.01
CA ILE A 282 16.95 -9.83 -6.04
C ILE A 282 15.76 -10.50 -6.71
N ALA A 283 15.02 -9.74 -7.51
CA ALA A 283 13.82 -10.22 -8.20
C ALA A 283 14.17 -11.34 -9.20
N GLU A 284 15.27 -11.21 -9.95
CA GLU A 284 15.77 -12.23 -10.86
C GLU A 284 16.16 -13.51 -10.10
N SER A 285 16.97 -13.39 -9.04
CA SER A 285 17.38 -14.52 -8.21
C SER A 285 16.20 -15.26 -7.58
N GLU A 286 15.19 -14.52 -7.09
CA GLU A 286 13.96 -15.12 -6.53
C GLU A 286 13.10 -15.78 -7.61
N ALA A 287 13.07 -15.23 -8.83
CA ALA A 287 12.36 -15.83 -9.95
C ALA A 287 13.02 -17.14 -10.39
N GLU A 288 14.35 -17.17 -10.47
CA GLU A 288 15.12 -18.37 -10.78
C GLU A 288 14.94 -19.46 -9.72
N GLU A 289 14.98 -19.10 -8.45
CA GLU A 289 14.77 -20.05 -7.35
C GLU A 289 13.37 -20.63 -7.38
N ARG A 290 12.35 -19.79 -7.60
CA ARG A 290 10.95 -20.25 -7.77
C ARG A 290 10.82 -21.19 -8.99
N ALA A 291 11.49 -20.85 -10.09
CA ALA A 291 11.51 -21.71 -11.28
C ALA A 291 12.16 -23.06 -10.99
N ARG A 292 13.30 -23.10 -10.27
CA ARG A 292 13.98 -24.35 -9.86
C ARG A 292 13.10 -25.20 -8.96
N GLN A 293 12.44 -24.59 -7.98
CA GLN A 293 11.54 -25.30 -7.07
C GLN A 293 10.33 -25.85 -7.80
N ALA A 294 9.71 -25.05 -8.67
CA ALA A 294 8.61 -25.50 -9.52
C ALA A 294 9.04 -26.67 -10.42
N TRP A 295 10.21 -26.57 -11.05
CA TRP A 295 10.76 -27.64 -11.88
C TRP A 295 10.98 -28.92 -11.06
N SER A 296 11.59 -28.83 -9.89
CA SER A 296 11.84 -30.01 -9.06
C SER A 296 10.56 -30.74 -8.63
N SER A 297 9.47 -29.99 -8.43
CA SER A 297 8.16 -30.55 -8.01
C SER A 297 7.35 -31.14 -9.17
N CYS A 298 7.60 -30.73 -10.42
CA CYS A 298 6.84 -31.19 -11.59
C CYS A 298 7.70 -31.99 -12.60
N ARG A 299 8.96 -32.31 -12.26
CA ARG A 299 9.93 -32.87 -13.19
C ARG A 299 9.44 -34.17 -13.86
N GLU A 300 8.93 -35.12 -13.09
CA GLU A 300 8.43 -36.40 -13.62
C GLU A 300 7.31 -36.18 -14.65
N LEU A 301 6.38 -35.27 -14.35
CA LEU A 301 5.29 -34.92 -15.26
C LEU A 301 5.81 -34.15 -16.48
N ALA A 302 6.74 -33.21 -16.29
CA ALA A 302 7.31 -32.41 -17.38
C ALA A 302 8.17 -33.22 -18.35
N GLU A 303 8.84 -34.29 -17.88
CA GLU A 303 9.63 -35.23 -18.68
C GLU A 303 8.77 -36.39 -19.24
N SER A 304 7.46 -36.47 -18.92
CA SER A 304 6.57 -37.49 -19.46
C SER A 304 6.50 -37.41 -21.00
N PRO A 305 6.68 -38.52 -21.71
CA PRO A 305 6.62 -38.53 -23.16
C PRO A 305 5.21 -38.30 -23.72
N ASP A 306 4.18 -38.45 -22.90
CA ASP A 306 2.77 -38.24 -23.25
C ASP A 306 1.97 -37.55 -22.12
N ILE A 307 2.22 -36.26 -21.98
CA ILE A 307 1.56 -35.42 -20.97
C ILE A 307 0.03 -35.34 -21.16
N LEU A 308 -0.46 -35.56 -22.41
CA LEU A 308 -1.89 -35.57 -22.66
C LEU A 308 -2.56 -36.84 -22.13
N SER A 309 -1.86 -37.96 -22.08
CA SER A 309 -2.36 -39.19 -21.45
C SER A 309 -2.43 -39.05 -19.91
N GLU A 310 -1.44 -38.37 -19.30
CA GLU A 310 -1.49 -38.03 -17.88
C GLU A 310 -2.69 -37.11 -17.56
N LEU A 311 -2.89 -36.09 -18.38
CA LEU A 311 -4.05 -35.21 -18.27
C LEU A 311 -5.37 -35.98 -18.37
N ILE A 312 -5.49 -36.95 -19.32
CA ILE A 312 -6.71 -37.77 -19.46
C ILE A 312 -6.95 -38.56 -18.18
N ALA A 313 -5.92 -39.27 -17.70
CA ALA A 313 -6.04 -40.08 -16.50
C ALA A 313 -6.52 -39.27 -15.28
N ASP A 314 -6.06 -38.02 -15.21
CA ASP A 314 -6.48 -37.11 -14.13
C ASP A 314 -7.90 -36.57 -14.34
N LEU A 315 -8.27 -36.19 -15.57
CA LEU A 315 -9.63 -35.78 -15.91
C LEU A 315 -10.66 -36.91 -15.65
N GLU A 316 -10.30 -38.17 -15.89
CA GLU A 316 -11.13 -39.32 -15.56
C GLU A 316 -11.28 -39.51 -14.05
N ARG A 317 -10.20 -39.29 -13.28
CA ARG A 317 -10.26 -39.24 -11.81
C ARG A 317 -11.16 -38.11 -11.29
N CYS A 318 -11.13 -36.98 -11.95
CA CYS A 318 -12.03 -35.84 -11.70
C CYS A 318 -13.43 -36.07 -12.25
N ARG A 319 -13.74 -37.28 -12.74
CA ARG A 319 -15.07 -37.72 -13.21
C ARG A 319 -15.61 -36.90 -14.39
N LEU A 320 -14.75 -36.41 -15.24
CA LEU A 320 -15.18 -35.79 -16.50
C LEU A 320 -15.74 -36.85 -17.46
N VAL A 321 -17.01 -36.76 -17.76
CA VAL A 321 -17.75 -37.75 -18.56
C VAL A 321 -17.97 -37.22 -19.98
N GLY A 322 -17.52 -37.98 -20.99
CA GLY A 322 -17.85 -37.76 -22.40
C GLY A 322 -17.15 -36.60 -23.07
N GLU A 323 -16.44 -35.75 -22.35
CA GLU A 323 -15.86 -34.49 -22.86
C GLU A 323 -14.31 -34.51 -22.96
N ILE A 324 -13.69 -35.69 -22.87
CA ILE A 324 -12.21 -35.83 -22.87
C ILE A 324 -11.57 -35.15 -24.10
N ARG A 325 -12.17 -35.29 -25.29
CA ARG A 325 -11.69 -34.65 -26.51
C ARG A 325 -11.69 -33.10 -26.40
N ASN A 326 -12.81 -32.56 -25.96
CA ASN A 326 -12.99 -31.13 -25.79
C ASN A 326 -12.07 -30.58 -24.68
N ALA A 327 -11.89 -31.33 -23.59
CA ALA A 327 -10.96 -30.98 -22.52
C ALA A 327 -9.50 -30.92 -23.03
N LYS A 328 -9.04 -31.91 -23.83
CA LYS A 328 -7.72 -31.86 -24.44
C LYS A 328 -7.52 -30.65 -25.36
N LEU A 329 -8.50 -30.37 -26.22
CA LEU A 329 -8.42 -29.24 -27.14
C LEU A 329 -8.41 -27.91 -26.37
N LEU A 330 -9.20 -27.79 -25.32
CA LEU A 330 -9.24 -26.61 -24.46
C LEU A 330 -7.92 -26.46 -23.68
N TYR A 331 -7.35 -27.54 -23.16
CA TYR A 331 -6.03 -27.53 -22.51
C TYR A 331 -4.93 -27.07 -23.45
N LEU A 332 -4.88 -27.59 -24.69
CA LEU A 332 -3.91 -27.14 -25.71
C LEU A 332 -4.11 -25.66 -26.09
N ALA A 333 -5.37 -25.23 -26.22
CA ALA A 333 -5.69 -23.84 -26.47
C ALA A 333 -5.21 -22.94 -25.31
N MET A 334 -5.43 -23.33 -24.06
CA MET A 334 -4.93 -22.58 -22.90
C MET A 334 -3.39 -22.61 -22.82
N THR A 335 -2.74 -23.68 -23.20
CA THR A 335 -1.27 -23.78 -23.27
C THR A 335 -0.71 -22.83 -24.34
N SER A 336 -1.45 -22.57 -25.44
CA SER A 336 -1.04 -21.66 -26.51
C SER A 336 -0.80 -20.22 -26.03
N ARG A 337 -1.19 -19.86 -24.81
CA ARG A 337 -0.89 -18.56 -24.21
C ARG A 337 0.60 -18.20 -24.20
N LEU A 338 1.46 -19.22 -24.22
CA LEU A 338 2.93 -19.06 -24.27
C LEU A 338 3.46 -18.71 -25.66
N LEU A 339 2.60 -18.76 -26.70
CA LEU A 339 2.96 -18.48 -28.07
C LEU A 339 2.66 -17.01 -28.44
N GLU A 340 3.21 -16.54 -29.55
CA GLU A 340 2.91 -15.22 -30.12
C GLU A 340 1.46 -15.09 -30.59
N LYS A 341 0.85 -16.22 -31.01
CA LYS A 341 -0.57 -16.27 -31.41
C LYS A 341 -1.34 -17.23 -30.51
N ILE A 342 -2.24 -16.68 -29.74
CA ILE A 342 -3.02 -17.43 -28.77
C ILE A 342 -4.33 -17.93 -29.40
N VAL A 343 -4.66 -19.19 -29.17
CA VAL A 343 -5.91 -19.79 -29.67
C VAL A 343 -7.07 -19.43 -28.75
N SER A 344 -8.02 -18.69 -29.29
CA SER A 344 -9.27 -18.38 -28.58
C SER A 344 -10.33 -19.47 -28.82
N VAL A 345 -11.18 -19.71 -27.82
CA VAL A 345 -12.13 -20.82 -27.82
C VAL A 345 -13.54 -20.36 -27.48
N VAL A 346 -14.51 -20.91 -28.18
CA VAL A 346 -15.93 -20.87 -27.77
C VAL A 346 -16.46 -22.27 -27.53
N VAL A 347 -17.02 -22.50 -26.33
CA VAL A 347 -17.66 -23.76 -25.97
C VAL A 347 -19.16 -23.62 -26.17
N LYS A 348 -19.71 -24.36 -27.14
CA LYS A 348 -21.12 -24.33 -27.56
C LYS A 348 -21.90 -25.52 -27.00
N GLY A 349 -23.18 -25.34 -26.77
CA GLY A 349 -24.10 -26.41 -26.41
C GLY A 349 -25.27 -25.94 -25.58
N PRO A 350 -26.24 -26.80 -25.29
CA PRO A 350 -27.48 -26.44 -24.60
C PRO A 350 -27.22 -25.89 -23.18
N SER A 351 -28.21 -25.19 -22.63
CA SER A 351 -28.19 -24.78 -21.23
C SER A 351 -28.07 -26.03 -20.36
N SER A 352 -27.28 -25.92 -19.29
CA SER A 352 -26.96 -27.07 -18.39
C SER A 352 -26.17 -28.23 -19.04
N GLY A 353 -25.62 -28.05 -20.25
CA GLY A 353 -24.82 -29.10 -20.96
C GLY A 353 -23.39 -29.26 -20.44
N GLY A 354 -23.00 -28.75 -19.26
CA GLY A 354 -21.67 -28.96 -18.68
C GLY A 354 -20.56 -27.99 -19.21
N LYS A 355 -20.87 -27.03 -20.11
CA LYS A 355 -19.90 -26.09 -20.69
C LYS A 355 -19.02 -25.38 -19.66
N SER A 356 -19.65 -24.76 -18.68
CA SER A 356 -18.93 -24.00 -17.64
C SER A 356 -18.14 -24.92 -16.71
N HIS A 357 -18.62 -26.15 -16.48
CA HIS A 357 -17.88 -27.18 -15.74
C HIS A 357 -16.61 -27.57 -16.48
N LEU A 358 -16.70 -27.87 -17.78
CA LEU A 358 -15.57 -28.18 -18.63
C LEU A 358 -14.50 -27.08 -18.60
N VAL A 359 -14.90 -25.82 -18.79
CA VAL A 359 -13.98 -24.69 -18.76
C VAL A 359 -13.32 -24.54 -17.39
N LYS A 360 -14.08 -24.61 -16.30
CA LYS A 360 -13.54 -24.51 -14.94
C LYS A 360 -12.59 -25.66 -14.60
N LEU A 361 -12.94 -26.88 -14.97
CA LEU A 361 -12.10 -28.05 -14.72
C LEU A 361 -10.78 -27.95 -15.47
N VAL A 362 -10.79 -27.58 -16.75
CA VAL A 362 -9.54 -27.41 -17.51
C VAL A 362 -8.73 -26.22 -17.00
N ALA A 363 -9.38 -25.12 -16.64
CA ALA A 363 -8.68 -23.95 -16.09
C ALA A 363 -7.97 -24.28 -14.75
N SER A 364 -8.46 -25.22 -13.94
CA SER A 364 -7.83 -25.62 -12.68
C SER A 364 -6.44 -26.27 -12.86
N TYR A 365 -6.09 -26.70 -14.05
CA TYR A 365 -4.75 -27.18 -14.38
C TYR A 365 -3.75 -26.05 -14.72
N PHE A 366 -4.18 -24.80 -14.69
CA PHE A 366 -3.35 -23.67 -15.01
C PHE A 366 -3.20 -22.76 -13.78
N PRO A 367 -2.02 -22.08 -13.63
CA PRO A 367 -1.85 -21.12 -12.57
C PRO A 367 -2.79 -19.91 -12.76
N GLU A 368 -3.17 -19.24 -11.67
CA GLU A 368 -4.03 -18.04 -11.72
C GLU A 368 -3.49 -16.96 -12.67
N ALA A 369 -2.17 -16.87 -12.79
CA ALA A 369 -1.53 -15.96 -13.75
C ALA A 369 -1.80 -16.30 -15.23
N ALA A 370 -2.38 -17.46 -15.56
CA ALA A 370 -2.65 -17.88 -16.94
C ALA A 370 -3.95 -17.30 -17.50
N PHE A 371 -4.86 -16.82 -16.67
CA PHE A 371 -6.16 -16.33 -17.11
C PHE A 371 -6.75 -15.29 -16.16
N CYS A 372 -7.69 -14.50 -16.69
CA CYS A 372 -8.56 -13.61 -15.91
C CYS A 372 -9.99 -14.10 -16.11
N GLN A 373 -10.71 -14.40 -15.03
CA GLN A 373 -12.08 -14.90 -15.10
C GLN A 373 -13.10 -13.82 -14.75
N PHE A 374 -14.11 -13.65 -15.62
CA PHE A 374 -15.18 -12.69 -15.46
C PHE A 374 -16.55 -13.38 -15.55
N THR A 375 -17.48 -12.98 -14.70
CA THR A 375 -18.89 -13.40 -14.80
C THR A 375 -19.69 -12.47 -15.68
N ALA A 376 -19.44 -11.18 -15.58
CA ALA A 376 -19.96 -10.10 -16.41
C ALA A 376 -19.00 -8.92 -16.35
N MET A 377 -19.02 -8.05 -17.36
CA MET A 377 -18.16 -6.90 -17.45
C MET A 377 -18.90 -5.75 -18.14
N SER A 378 -18.70 -4.51 -17.66
CA SER A 378 -19.16 -3.33 -18.37
C SER A 378 -18.36 -3.10 -19.66
N GLU A 379 -18.95 -2.41 -20.63
CA GLU A 379 -18.36 -2.20 -21.96
C GLU A 379 -16.91 -1.68 -21.95
N ARG A 380 -16.55 -0.87 -20.96
CA ARG A 380 -15.23 -0.23 -20.89
C ARG A 380 -14.30 -0.82 -19.83
N ALA A 381 -14.73 -1.83 -19.08
CA ALA A 381 -13.96 -2.34 -17.95
C ALA A 381 -12.59 -2.91 -18.36
N LEU A 382 -12.48 -3.52 -19.57
CA LEU A 382 -11.19 -4.01 -20.09
C LEU A 382 -10.16 -2.90 -20.31
N LEU A 383 -10.59 -1.67 -20.59
CA LEU A 383 -9.67 -0.53 -20.74
C LEU A 383 -9.03 -0.12 -19.42
N TYR A 384 -9.79 -0.21 -18.34
CA TYR A 384 -9.40 0.32 -17.01
C TYR A 384 -8.93 -0.78 -16.05
N THR A 385 -8.95 -2.06 -16.46
CA THR A 385 -8.41 -3.12 -15.60
C THR A 385 -6.93 -2.89 -15.32
N GLU A 386 -6.51 -3.07 -14.07
CA GLU A 386 -5.09 -3.05 -13.69
C GLU A 386 -4.40 -4.39 -13.96
N GLU A 387 -5.19 -5.44 -14.23
CA GLU A 387 -4.68 -6.76 -14.55
C GLU A 387 -3.91 -6.76 -15.89
N PRO A 388 -2.71 -7.33 -15.93
CA PRO A 388 -1.98 -7.52 -17.19
C PRO A 388 -2.72 -8.53 -18.06
N LEU A 389 -2.87 -8.22 -19.35
CA LEU A 389 -3.60 -9.07 -20.30
C LEU A 389 -2.67 -9.95 -21.15
N SER A 390 -1.40 -9.60 -21.20
CA SER A 390 -0.40 -10.30 -22.03
C SER A 390 -0.19 -11.75 -21.58
N HIS A 391 -0.21 -12.68 -22.53
CA HIS A 391 -0.05 -14.12 -22.32
C HIS A 391 -1.08 -14.75 -21.37
N ARG A 392 -2.29 -14.18 -21.33
CA ARG A 392 -3.42 -14.66 -20.52
C ARG A 392 -4.65 -14.93 -21.39
N HIS A 393 -5.53 -15.80 -20.88
CA HIS A 393 -6.87 -15.97 -21.42
C HIS A 393 -7.90 -15.16 -20.62
N LEU A 394 -8.73 -14.43 -21.32
CA LEU A 394 -9.93 -13.83 -20.74
C LEU A 394 -11.05 -14.87 -20.78
N ILE A 395 -11.50 -15.37 -19.64
CA ILE A 395 -12.54 -16.38 -19.52
C ILE A 395 -13.85 -15.72 -19.10
N PHE A 396 -14.86 -15.81 -19.97
CA PHE A 396 -16.21 -15.34 -19.68
C PHE A 396 -17.16 -16.51 -19.52
N SER A 397 -17.90 -16.51 -18.41
CA SER A 397 -18.80 -17.61 -18.07
C SER A 397 -19.94 -17.80 -19.06
N GLU A 398 -20.36 -16.76 -19.74
CA GLU A 398 -21.39 -16.79 -20.78
C GLU A 398 -21.23 -15.61 -21.76
N ALA A 399 -21.36 -15.87 -23.06
CA ALA A 399 -21.22 -14.86 -24.11
C ALA A 399 -22.27 -13.73 -24.02
N SER A 400 -23.44 -13.99 -23.40
CA SER A 400 -24.44 -12.96 -23.10
C SER A 400 -23.98 -11.91 -22.09
N GLY A 401 -22.94 -12.17 -21.32
CA GLY A 401 -22.31 -11.19 -20.42
C GLY A 401 -21.38 -10.19 -21.12
N ILE A 402 -21.28 -10.26 -22.47
CA ILE A 402 -20.40 -9.45 -23.31
C ILE A 402 -21.25 -8.76 -24.40
N GLU A 403 -22.40 -8.24 -24.07
CA GLU A 403 -23.28 -7.60 -25.05
C GLU A 403 -22.98 -6.09 -25.16
N GLY A 404 -22.35 -5.67 -26.27
CA GLY A 404 -22.09 -4.27 -26.61
C GLY A 404 -21.17 -4.15 -27.81
N GLU A 405 -21.51 -3.32 -28.79
CA GLU A 405 -20.70 -3.10 -30.01
C GLU A 405 -19.27 -2.64 -29.68
N PHE A 406 -19.13 -1.81 -28.65
CA PHE A 406 -17.82 -1.32 -28.21
C PHE A 406 -16.99 -2.43 -27.57
N GLN A 407 -17.60 -3.28 -26.75
CA GLN A 407 -16.91 -4.40 -26.09
C GLN A 407 -16.45 -5.46 -27.12
N ASP A 408 -17.31 -5.78 -28.09
CA ASP A 408 -16.96 -6.63 -29.23
C ASP A 408 -15.79 -6.05 -30.03
N TYR A 409 -15.78 -4.74 -30.28
CA TYR A 409 -14.68 -4.05 -30.94
C TYR A 409 -13.37 -4.17 -30.14
N VAL A 410 -13.42 -3.90 -28.84
CA VAL A 410 -12.25 -3.98 -27.93
C VAL A 410 -11.65 -5.38 -27.94
N ILE A 411 -12.49 -6.42 -27.80
CA ILE A 411 -12.05 -7.82 -27.80
C ILE A 411 -11.44 -8.17 -29.15
N ARG A 412 -12.12 -7.83 -30.27
CA ARG A 412 -11.62 -8.10 -31.64
C ARG A 412 -10.25 -7.46 -31.89
N THR A 413 -10.10 -6.19 -31.48
CA THR A 413 -8.85 -5.45 -31.65
C THR A 413 -7.73 -6.12 -30.86
N LEU A 414 -7.97 -6.46 -29.60
CA LEU A 414 -6.98 -7.10 -28.75
C LEU A 414 -6.54 -8.48 -29.30
N LEU A 415 -7.49 -9.27 -29.84
CA LEU A 415 -7.22 -10.58 -30.43
C LEU A 415 -6.53 -10.52 -31.79
N SER A 416 -6.79 -9.48 -32.60
CA SER A 416 -6.27 -9.36 -33.95
C SER A 416 -4.95 -8.62 -34.02
N GLU A 417 -4.85 -7.50 -33.31
CA GLU A 417 -3.67 -6.64 -33.34
C GLU A 417 -2.63 -6.99 -32.25
N GLY A 418 -3.03 -7.76 -31.24
CA GLY A 418 -2.16 -8.12 -30.14
C GLY A 418 -1.96 -6.99 -29.09
N PHE A 419 -2.60 -5.86 -29.28
CA PHE A 419 -2.65 -4.77 -28.30
C PHE A 419 -3.96 -3.99 -28.44
N LEU A 420 -4.28 -3.25 -27.43
CA LEU A 420 -5.42 -2.32 -27.43
C LEU A 420 -4.93 -0.92 -27.06
N GLU A 421 -5.24 0.05 -27.91
CA GLU A 421 -4.96 1.45 -27.66
C GLU A 421 -6.24 2.27 -27.76
N HIS A 422 -6.54 3.05 -26.74
CA HIS A 422 -7.74 3.88 -26.68
C HIS A 422 -7.41 5.26 -26.16
N GLU A 423 -7.77 6.29 -26.90
CA GLU A 423 -7.62 7.68 -26.52
C GLU A 423 -8.99 8.27 -26.18
N PHE A 424 -9.09 8.94 -25.03
CA PHE A 424 -10.30 9.62 -24.59
C PHE A 424 -9.96 10.96 -23.93
N VAL A 425 -10.95 11.83 -23.86
CA VAL A 425 -10.77 13.16 -23.24
C VAL A 425 -11.43 13.15 -21.86
N GLU A 426 -10.62 13.50 -20.84
CA GLU A 426 -11.09 13.64 -19.47
C GLU A 426 -11.18 15.11 -19.08
N LYS A 427 -12.25 15.46 -18.35
CA LYS A 427 -12.42 16.79 -17.78
C LYS A 427 -11.71 16.86 -16.43
N THR A 428 -10.59 17.56 -16.40
CA THR A 428 -9.85 17.86 -15.17
C THR A 428 -10.18 19.26 -14.66
N PRO A 429 -9.81 19.60 -13.40
CA PRO A 429 -9.94 20.97 -12.88
C PRO A 429 -9.22 22.03 -13.73
N GLU A 430 -8.20 21.60 -14.50
CA GLU A 430 -7.36 22.46 -15.34
C GLU A 430 -7.83 22.53 -16.80
N GLY A 431 -8.95 21.85 -17.15
CA GLY A 431 -9.54 21.80 -18.50
C GLY A 431 -9.67 20.39 -19.06
N MET A 432 -9.92 20.31 -20.37
CA MET A 432 -10.03 19.05 -21.10
C MET A 432 -8.64 18.53 -21.45
N LYS A 433 -8.27 17.34 -20.95
CA LYS A 433 -6.97 16.70 -21.28
C LYS A 433 -7.20 15.37 -22.00
N PRO A 434 -6.45 15.09 -23.09
CA PRO A 434 -6.47 13.76 -23.68
C PRO A 434 -5.73 12.77 -22.80
N HIS A 435 -6.31 11.60 -22.61
CA HIS A 435 -5.70 10.46 -21.94
C HIS A 435 -5.63 9.28 -22.91
N ARG A 436 -4.50 8.58 -22.91
CA ARG A 436 -4.24 7.41 -23.74
C ARG A 436 -4.05 6.20 -22.85
N ILE A 437 -4.85 5.18 -23.07
CA ILE A 437 -4.72 3.87 -22.41
C ILE A 437 -4.20 2.89 -23.45
N ARG A 438 -3.16 2.14 -23.06
CA ARG A 438 -2.60 1.05 -23.85
C ARG A 438 -2.57 -0.23 -23.04
N LYS A 439 -3.06 -1.33 -23.61
CA LYS A 439 -3.03 -2.66 -23.05
C LYS A 439 -2.27 -3.56 -24.00
N GLU A 440 -1.24 -4.19 -23.49
CA GLU A 440 -0.40 -5.11 -24.27
C GLU A 440 -1.01 -6.53 -24.25
N GLY A 441 -0.88 -7.23 -25.39
CA GLY A 441 -1.13 -8.65 -25.57
C GLY A 441 0.18 -9.39 -25.87
N PRO A 442 0.14 -10.58 -26.47
CA PRO A 442 -1.05 -11.26 -27.00
C PRO A 442 -2.01 -11.76 -25.89
N THR A 443 -3.29 -11.82 -26.22
CA THR A 443 -4.34 -12.23 -25.28
C THR A 443 -5.24 -13.28 -25.94
N GLY A 444 -5.61 -14.33 -25.19
CA GLY A 444 -6.59 -15.31 -25.63
C GLY A 444 -7.98 -15.02 -25.07
N PHE A 445 -8.99 -15.66 -25.62
CA PHE A 445 -10.36 -15.50 -25.19
C PHE A 445 -11.07 -16.85 -25.09
N ILE A 446 -11.77 -17.10 -24.01
CA ILE A 446 -12.57 -18.31 -23.81
C ILE A 446 -13.95 -17.91 -23.32
N THR A 447 -14.98 -18.38 -24.00
CA THR A 447 -16.37 -18.14 -23.55
C THR A 447 -17.24 -19.37 -23.79
N THR A 448 -18.38 -19.41 -23.09
CA THR A 448 -19.40 -20.40 -23.32
C THR A 448 -20.66 -19.76 -23.92
N THR A 449 -21.41 -20.49 -24.72
CA THR A 449 -22.67 -20.02 -25.30
C THR A 449 -23.68 -21.16 -25.47
N SER A 450 -24.96 -20.82 -25.30
CA SER A 450 -26.06 -21.69 -25.69
C SER A 450 -26.59 -21.40 -27.10
N ARG A 451 -26.06 -20.38 -27.76
CA ARG A 451 -26.44 -20.01 -29.13
C ARG A 451 -25.66 -20.86 -30.13
N ASP A 452 -26.29 -21.32 -31.17
CA ASP A 452 -25.63 -22.09 -32.25
C ASP A 452 -24.65 -21.26 -33.05
N ARG A 453 -24.88 -19.95 -33.16
CA ARG A 453 -24.02 -19.01 -33.88
C ARG A 453 -23.74 -17.76 -33.06
N LEU A 454 -22.48 -17.37 -33.03
CA LEU A 454 -22.04 -16.05 -32.60
C LEU A 454 -22.12 -15.06 -33.77
N HIS A 455 -21.78 -13.80 -33.53
CA HIS A 455 -21.63 -12.84 -34.63
C HIS A 455 -20.62 -13.36 -35.66
N ALA A 456 -20.95 -13.34 -36.96
CA ALA A 456 -20.18 -13.98 -38.00
C ALA A 456 -18.68 -13.60 -38.01
N GLU A 457 -18.37 -12.34 -37.72
CA GLU A 457 -16.99 -11.87 -37.66
C GLU A 457 -16.19 -12.39 -36.46
N ASN A 458 -16.86 -12.73 -35.37
CA ASN A 458 -16.23 -13.30 -34.17
C ASN A 458 -16.01 -14.80 -34.33
N GLU A 459 -16.91 -15.50 -35.02
CA GLU A 459 -16.86 -16.95 -35.18
C GLU A 459 -15.62 -17.44 -35.93
N THR A 460 -15.10 -16.64 -36.84
CA THR A 460 -13.86 -16.96 -37.58
C THR A 460 -12.59 -16.89 -36.73
N ARG A 461 -12.66 -16.26 -35.56
CA ARG A 461 -11.49 -16.06 -34.65
C ARG A 461 -11.43 -17.09 -33.54
N TYR A 462 -12.48 -17.91 -33.37
CA TYR A 462 -12.55 -18.86 -32.28
C TYR A 462 -12.55 -20.29 -32.76
N LEU A 463 -11.80 -21.15 -32.04
CA LEU A 463 -11.99 -22.59 -32.11
C LEU A 463 -13.33 -22.94 -31.47
N SER A 464 -14.28 -23.46 -32.24
CA SER A 464 -15.58 -23.88 -31.71
C SER A 464 -15.52 -25.31 -31.19
N LEU A 465 -15.80 -25.50 -29.89
CA LEU A 465 -15.95 -26.78 -29.24
C LEU A 465 -17.43 -26.97 -28.89
N THR A 466 -18.00 -28.08 -29.32
CA THR A 466 -19.41 -28.41 -29.01
C THR A 466 -19.47 -29.51 -27.98
N VAL A 467 -20.13 -29.24 -26.83
CA VAL A 467 -20.35 -30.27 -25.81
C VAL A 467 -21.42 -31.25 -26.25
N THR A 468 -21.23 -32.49 -25.86
CA THR A 468 -22.17 -33.60 -26.17
C THR A 468 -23.44 -33.46 -25.32
N ASP A 469 -24.59 -33.65 -25.96
CA ASP A 469 -25.90 -33.67 -25.27
C ASP A 469 -26.68 -34.89 -25.71
N THR A 470 -26.29 -36.05 -25.15
CA THR A 470 -26.99 -37.31 -25.40
C THR A 470 -27.55 -37.89 -24.10
N ARG A 471 -28.65 -38.67 -24.23
CA ARG A 471 -29.24 -39.36 -23.07
C ARG A 471 -28.23 -40.28 -22.36
N ASP A 472 -27.33 -40.90 -23.13
CA ASP A 472 -26.33 -41.80 -22.57
C ASP A 472 -25.30 -41.05 -21.75
N GLN A 473 -24.83 -39.87 -22.24
CA GLN A 473 -23.94 -39.02 -21.47
C GLN A 473 -24.63 -38.51 -20.19
N THR A 474 -25.86 -38.03 -20.27
CA THR A 474 -26.63 -37.62 -19.09
C THR A 474 -26.73 -38.75 -18.05
N ARG A 475 -26.98 -39.99 -18.49
CA ARG A 475 -27.00 -41.14 -17.60
C ARG A 475 -25.64 -41.39 -16.93
N GLN A 476 -24.55 -41.30 -17.69
CA GLN A 476 -23.19 -41.47 -17.17
C GLN A 476 -22.83 -40.35 -16.18
N VAL A 477 -23.21 -39.08 -16.43
CA VAL A 477 -23.03 -37.97 -15.52
C VAL A 477 -23.77 -38.23 -14.20
N PHE A 478 -25.05 -38.65 -14.25
CA PHE A 478 -25.80 -38.98 -13.03
C PHE A 478 -25.16 -40.14 -12.25
N LYS A 479 -24.61 -41.14 -12.95
CA LYS A 479 -23.89 -42.24 -12.29
C LYS A 479 -22.65 -41.73 -11.58
N ALA A 480 -21.83 -40.88 -12.23
CA ALA A 480 -20.63 -40.26 -11.65
C ALA A 480 -20.97 -39.41 -10.41
N LEU A 481 -22.02 -38.60 -10.47
CA LEU A 481 -22.51 -37.80 -9.34
C LEU A 481 -23.02 -38.66 -8.16
N ALA A 482 -23.69 -39.79 -8.46
CA ALA A 482 -24.15 -40.69 -7.41
C ALA A 482 -22.98 -41.38 -6.69
N GLU A 483 -21.93 -41.73 -7.41
CA GLU A 483 -20.69 -42.29 -6.86
C GLU A 483 -19.93 -41.30 -5.97
N GLU A 484 -19.98 -40.01 -6.27
CA GLU A 484 -19.37 -38.93 -5.48
C GLU A 484 -20.03 -38.75 -4.09
N GLN A 485 -21.32 -39.07 -3.98
CA GLN A 485 -22.05 -38.95 -2.71
C GLN A 485 -21.87 -40.16 -1.77
N ILE A 486 -21.25 -41.24 -2.25
CA ILE A 486 -21.06 -42.48 -1.50
C ILE A 486 -19.65 -42.54 -0.87
N GLU A 487 -18.68 -41.78 -1.42
CA GLU A 487 -17.34 -41.62 -0.86
C GLU A 487 -17.30 -40.47 0.15
#